data_c539512e3722a5eedc31e65ec9b3efef
#
_entry.id   c539512e3722a5eedc31e65ec9b3efef
#
_cell.length_a   1.000
_cell.length_b   1.000
_cell.length_c   1.000
_cell.angle_alpha   90.00
_cell.angle_beta   90.00
_cell.angle_gamma   90.00
#
_symmetry.space_group_name_H-M   'P 1'
#
loop_
_entity.id
_entity.type
_entity.pdbx_description
1 polymer ?
#
loop_
_entity_poly.entity_id
_entity_poly.type
_entity_poly.pdbx_seq_one_letter_code
_entity_poly.pdbx_strand_id
1 'polypeptide(L)'
;MGKLVEGVWHDVWYDTKESGGKFVREDAGFRRWIENKAGGQFEPESGRYHLYVSLACPWAHRTLIFRELKDLTDHIDVTVVCPDMMSEGWQMGLPEPLFGHTRMHQIYTQAKPDYSGRVTVPVLWDKKTNTIVSNESSEIIRMFNSEFNELTGNTDDYYPWELAKKIDEWNDYIYPSINNGVYRTGFATTQEAYEEAYDALFEALDKVDAHLSEHRYLAGNDITEADWRLFTTLVRFDAVYVGHFKCNKQRISDYVHIQGYLKELYQIEGIKETTDFYHIKRHYYYSHTGINPTQVVPKGPTLDLESPHGRG
;
A
#
# COMPACT_ATOMS: atom_id res chain seq x y z
N MET A 1 15.86 -3.51 1.88
CA MET A 1 15.19 -2.25 2.31
C MET A 1 16.03 -1.62 3.40
N GLY A 2 16.54 -0.41 3.17
CA GLY A 2 17.44 0.25 4.09
C GLY A 2 16.81 1.47 4.78
N LYS A 3 17.66 2.25 5.45
CA LYS A 3 17.28 3.51 6.09
C LYS A 3 18.34 4.58 5.88
N LEU A 4 17.95 5.83 6.00
CA LEU A 4 18.86 6.95 6.14
C LEU A 4 19.17 7.19 7.64
N VAL A 5 20.41 7.57 7.93
CA VAL A 5 20.85 8.07 9.23
C VAL A 5 21.63 9.35 8.95
N GLU A 6 21.13 10.48 9.42
CA GLU A 6 21.72 11.81 9.15
C GLU A 6 22.04 12.03 7.66
N GLY A 7 21.09 11.64 6.78
CA GLY A 7 21.22 11.76 5.34
C GLY A 7 22.09 10.70 4.65
N VAL A 8 22.72 9.80 5.38
CA VAL A 8 23.56 8.74 4.83
C VAL A 8 22.75 7.44 4.71
N TRP A 9 22.81 6.83 3.51
CA TRP A 9 22.10 5.58 3.23
C TRP A 9 22.80 4.38 3.89
N HIS A 10 22.00 3.52 4.54
CA HIS A 10 22.44 2.25 5.12
C HIS A 10 21.50 1.13 4.66
N ASP A 11 22.09 0.10 4.03
CA ASP A 11 21.38 -1.12 3.66
C ASP A 11 21.24 -2.04 4.89
N VAL A 12 20.27 -1.72 5.75
CA VAL A 12 20.00 -2.50 6.97
C VAL A 12 18.53 -2.88 7.04
N TRP A 13 18.28 -4.16 7.24
CA TRP A 13 16.95 -4.71 7.43
C TRP A 13 16.39 -4.34 8.82
N TYR A 14 15.14 -4.67 9.05
CA TYR A 14 14.52 -4.53 10.37
C TYR A 14 15.21 -5.48 11.37
N ASP A 15 15.56 -4.97 12.55
CA ASP A 15 16.03 -5.80 13.62
C ASP A 15 14.85 -6.44 14.34
N THR A 16 14.79 -7.77 14.34
CA THR A 16 13.74 -8.55 15.00
C THR A 16 14.22 -9.18 16.31
N LYS A 17 15.50 -9.04 16.66
CA LYS A 17 16.07 -9.68 17.87
C LYS A 17 15.48 -9.07 19.14
N GLU A 18 15.44 -7.73 19.22
CA GLU A 18 14.91 -7.02 20.40
C GLU A 18 13.40 -7.18 20.55
N SER A 19 12.67 -7.51 19.47
CA SER A 19 11.22 -7.74 19.48
C SER A 19 10.82 -9.21 19.62
N GLY A 20 11.75 -10.10 19.99
CA GLY A 20 11.47 -11.54 20.14
C GLY A 20 11.10 -12.22 18.82
N GLY A 21 11.69 -11.78 17.72
CA GLY A 21 11.44 -12.32 16.38
C GLY A 21 10.29 -11.65 15.62
N LYS A 22 9.60 -10.67 16.22
CA LYS A 22 8.45 -9.99 15.63
C LYS A 22 8.91 -8.88 14.67
N PHE A 23 8.25 -8.78 13.51
CA PHE A 23 8.41 -7.64 12.61
C PHE A 23 7.64 -6.42 13.17
N VAL A 24 8.36 -5.33 13.40
CA VAL A 24 7.82 -4.05 13.89
C VAL A 24 8.09 -2.97 12.85
N ARG A 25 7.04 -2.27 12.43
CA ARG A 25 7.12 -1.20 11.43
C ARG A 25 7.32 0.15 12.12
N GLU A 26 8.24 0.96 11.58
CA GLU A 26 8.46 2.34 12.00
C GLU A 26 7.40 3.27 11.37
N ASP A 27 7.03 4.35 12.05
CA ASP A 27 6.10 5.35 11.55
C ASP A 27 6.68 6.16 10.38
N ALA A 28 5.78 6.71 9.55
CA ALA A 28 6.15 7.61 8.47
C ALA A 28 6.71 8.94 8.99
N GLY A 29 7.80 9.42 8.37
CA GLY A 29 8.51 10.62 8.83
C GLY A 29 7.97 11.94 8.29
N PHE A 30 7.17 11.91 7.22
CA PHE A 30 6.54 13.10 6.63
C PHE A 30 5.03 12.95 6.69
N ARG A 31 4.37 13.85 7.45
CA ARG A 31 2.94 13.77 7.79
C ARG A 31 2.26 15.14 7.68
N ARG A 32 2.57 15.92 6.61
CA ARG A 32 1.91 17.18 6.30
C ARG A 32 0.67 16.92 5.44
N TRP A 33 -0.18 17.94 5.33
CA TRP A 33 -1.49 17.82 4.73
C TRP A 33 -1.69 18.84 3.60
N ILE A 34 -2.32 18.41 2.50
CA ILE A 34 -2.88 19.31 1.48
C ILE A 34 -4.24 19.76 2.02
N GLU A 35 -4.50 21.06 2.02
CA GLU A 35 -5.76 21.64 2.45
C GLU A 35 -6.34 22.51 1.33
N ASN A 36 -7.62 22.33 1.00
CA ASN A 36 -8.35 23.22 0.12
C ASN A 36 -8.69 24.53 0.87
N LYS A 37 -7.63 25.29 1.15
CA LYS A 37 -7.69 26.54 1.89
C LYS A 37 -6.75 27.57 1.26
N ALA A 38 -7.31 28.68 0.78
CA ALA A 38 -6.53 29.78 0.18
C ALA A 38 -5.44 30.29 1.12
N GLY A 39 -4.20 30.38 0.63
CA GLY A 39 -3.01 30.78 1.39
C GLY A 39 -2.42 29.67 2.25
N GLY A 40 -2.91 28.44 2.13
CA GLY A 40 -2.33 27.27 2.75
C GLY A 40 -0.95 26.91 2.18
N GLN A 41 -0.14 26.22 2.97
CA GLN A 41 1.20 25.81 2.51
C GLN A 41 1.09 24.85 1.32
N PHE A 42 0.15 23.91 1.36
CA PHE A 42 -0.08 22.92 0.34
C PHE A 42 -1.54 23.02 -0.12
N GLU A 43 -1.76 23.77 -1.22
CA GLU A 43 -3.09 23.91 -1.83
C GLU A 43 -3.26 22.90 -2.97
N PRO A 44 -4.49 22.39 -3.25
CA PRO A 44 -4.73 21.53 -4.40
C PRO A 44 -4.59 22.33 -5.70
N GLU A 45 -3.55 22.05 -6.46
CA GLU A 45 -3.25 22.66 -7.75
C GLU A 45 -2.95 21.58 -8.78
N SER A 46 -3.52 21.69 -10.00
CA SER A 46 -3.21 20.78 -11.11
C SER A 46 -1.73 20.83 -11.48
N GLY A 47 -1.12 19.65 -11.62
CA GLY A 47 0.29 19.53 -12.01
C GLY A 47 1.30 19.92 -10.92
N ARG A 48 0.85 20.33 -9.72
CA ARG A 48 1.74 20.73 -8.62
C ARG A 48 2.40 19.52 -7.94
N TYR A 49 1.67 18.45 -7.76
CA TYR A 49 2.14 17.28 -7.00
C TYR A 49 2.70 16.21 -7.89
N HIS A 50 3.59 15.39 -7.32
CA HIS A 50 4.18 14.22 -7.95
C HIS A 50 4.16 13.04 -6.98
N LEU A 51 3.70 11.88 -7.44
CA LEU A 51 3.58 10.68 -6.61
C LEU A 51 4.65 9.66 -7.00
N TYR A 52 5.48 9.24 -6.04
CA TYR A 52 6.42 8.13 -6.21
C TYR A 52 5.83 6.87 -5.63
N VAL A 53 5.77 5.80 -6.43
CA VAL A 53 5.12 4.53 -6.06
C VAL A 53 5.92 3.32 -6.51
N SER A 54 5.66 2.19 -5.85
CA SER A 54 5.95 0.86 -6.39
C SER A 54 4.63 0.15 -6.67
N LEU A 55 4.49 -0.43 -7.86
CA LEU A 55 3.29 -1.24 -8.20
C LEU A 55 3.23 -2.53 -7.36
N ALA A 56 4.36 -2.97 -6.78
CA ALA A 56 4.39 -4.08 -5.85
C ALA A 56 3.85 -3.72 -4.45
N CYS A 57 4.00 -2.45 -4.01
CA CYS A 57 3.71 -2.04 -2.65
C CYS A 57 2.22 -1.86 -2.40
N PRO A 58 1.59 -2.56 -1.43
CA PRO A 58 0.15 -2.40 -1.15
C PRO A 58 -0.18 -1.03 -0.57
N TRP A 59 0.76 -0.37 0.11
CA TRP A 59 0.56 0.97 0.66
C TRP A 59 0.51 2.02 -0.47
N ALA A 60 1.44 1.94 -1.43
CA ALA A 60 1.44 2.81 -2.60
C ALA A 60 0.24 2.53 -3.52
N HIS A 61 -0.20 1.29 -3.62
CA HIS A 61 -1.37 0.89 -4.42
C HIS A 61 -2.64 1.63 -3.98
N ARG A 62 -2.84 1.87 -2.67
CA ARG A 62 -3.96 2.68 -2.16
C ARG A 62 -4.00 4.05 -2.82
N THR A 63 -2.85 4.68 -2.96
CA THR A 63 -2.76 6.04 -3.52
C THR A 63 -3.02 6.07 -5.02
N LEU A 64 -2.66 5.00 -5.75
CA LEU A 64 -2.99 4.84 -7.16
C LEU A 64 -4.50 4.63 -7.36
N ILE A 65 -5.13 3.81 -6.52
CA ILE A 65 -6.58 3.60 -6.54
C ILE A 65 -7.32 4.92 -6.34
N PHE A 66 -6.97 5.70 -5.31
CA PHE A 66 -7.64 6.98 -5.05
C PHE A 66 -7.33 8.04 -6.11
N ARG A 67 -6.13 7.99 -6.73
CA ARG A 67 -5.79 8.82 -7.87
C ARG A 67 -6.73 8.57 -9.05
N GLU A 68 -7.08 7.28 -9.30
CA GLU A 68 -8.01 6.86 -10.33
C GLU A 68 -9.45 7.26 -9.96
N LEU A 69 -9.94 6.83 -8.80
CA LEU A 69 -11.31 7.07 -8.34
C LEU A 69 -11.69 8.55 -8.20
N LYS A 70 -10.71 9.43 -8.04
CA LYS A 70 -10.91 10.87 -7.83
C LYS A 70 -10.53 11.72 -9.04
N ASP A 71 -10.37 11.10 -10.22
CA ASP A 71 -10.03 11.78 -11.48
C ASP A 71 -8.74 12.61 -11.41
N LEU A 72 -7.75 12.14 -10.62
CA LEU A 72 -6.49 12.84 -10.40
C LEU A 72 -5.39 12.44 -11.40
N THR A 73 -5.68 11.58 -12.37
CA THR A 73 -4.70 11.07 -13.33
C THR A 73 -4.05 12.15 -14.20
N ASP A 74 -4.81 13.17 -14.56
CA ASP A 74 -4.33 14.33 -15.32
C ASP A 74 -3.77 15.45 -14.44
N HIS A 75 -3.88 15.34 -13.12
CA HIS A 75 -3.53 16.38 -12.16
C HIS A 75 -2.29 16.07 -11.31
N ILE A 76 -2.00 14.77 -11.11
CA ILE A 76 -0.87 14.31 -10.29
C ILE A 76 -0.07 13.29 -11.08
N ASP A 77 1.15 13.66 -11.48
CA ASP A 77 2.08 12.80 -12.17
C ASP A 77 2.59 11.66 -11.26
N VAL A 78 3.01 10.54 -11.88
CA VAL A 78 3.51 9.37 -11.16
C VAL A 78 4.87 8.94 -11.68
N THR A 79 5.81 8.66 -10.78
CA THR A 79 7.01 7.88 -11.07
C THR A 79 6.93 6.52 -10.38
N VAL A 80 7.08 5.46 -11.17
CA VAL A 80 7.10 4.08 -10.69
C VAL A 80 8.54 3.63 -10.49
N VAL A 81 8.86 3.16 -9.27
CA VAL A 81 10.17 2.56 -8.98
C VAL A 81 10.26 1.14 -9.54
N CYS A 82 11.49 0.66 -9.79
CA CYS A 82 11.73 -0.72 -10.21
C CYS A 82 11.19 -1.72 -9.17
N PRO A 83 10.72 -2.90 -9.60
CA PRO A 83 10.31 -3.94 -8.67
C PRO A 83 11.48 -4.52 -7.88
N ASP A 84 12.69 -4.49 -8.43
CA ASP A 84 13.89 -5.01 -7.79
C ASP A 84 14.41 -4.01 -6.74
N MET A 85 14.22 -4.34 -5.46
CA MET A 85 14.69 -3.54 -4.33
C MET A 85 15.83 -4.27 -3.63
N MET A 86 17.06 -3.90 -3.99
CA MET A 86 18.29 -4.52 -3.47
C MET A 86 19.03 -3.58 -2.48
N SER A 87 20.35 -3.65 -2.43
CA SER A 87 21.20 -2.89 -1.48
C SER A 87 21.01 -1.37 -1.53
N GLU A 88 20.64 -0.82 -2.68
CA GLU A 88 20.36 0.62 -2.85
C GLU A 88 18.90 1.01 -2.53
N GLY A 89 18.09 0.07 -1.98
CA GLY A 89 16.68 0.27 -1.75
C GLY A 89 15.87 0.39 -3.04
N TRP A 90 14.84 1.21 -3.04
CA TRP A 90 14.03 1.49 -4.22
C TRP A 90 14.81 2.29 -5.26
N GLN A 91 14.86 1.81 -6.49
CA GLN A 91 15.56 2.41 -7.62
C GLN A 91 14.57 2.83 -8.71
N MET A 92 14.89 3.90 -9.44
CA MET A 92 14.19 4.27 -10.66
C MET A 92 14.82 3.53 -11.85
N GLY A 93 13.99 3.05 -12.78
CA GLY A 93 14.47 2.39 -14.00
C GLY A 93 15.21 3.35 -14.97
N LEU A 94 14.75 4.60 -14.98
CA LEU A 94 15.38 5.75 -15.63
C LEU A 94 15.50 6.87 -14.58
N PRO A 95 16.39 7.87 -14.79
CA PRO A 95 16.41 9.05 -13.94
C PRO A 95 15.01 9.68 -13.86
N GLU A 96 14.54 9.95 -12.63
CA GLU A 96 13.21 10.50 -12.46
C GLU A 96 13.10 11.95 -12.98
N PRO A 97 11.89 12.41 -13.37
CA PRO A 97 11.74 13.60 -14.20
C PRO A 97 12.00 14.93 -13.50
N LEU A 98 11.99 15.00 -12.17
CA LEU A 98 12.08 16.26 -11.43
C LEU A 98 13.53 16.68 -11.17
N PHE A 99 14.40 15.75 -10.78
CA PHE A 99 15.78 16.03 -10.34
C PHE A 99 16.82 15.15 -11.05
N GLY A 100 16.40 14.17 -11.83
CA GLY A 100 17.29 13.19 -12.43
C GLY A 100 17.86 12.16 -11.45
N HIS A 101 17.25 12.01 -10.29
CA HIS A 101 17.66 11.01 -9.30
C HIS A 101 17.36 9.59 -9.77
N THR A 102 18.15 8.63 -9.30
CA THR A 102 18.01 7.20 -9.65
C THR A 102 17.69 6.33 -8.44
N ARG A 103 17.65 6.91 -7.25
CA ARG A 103 17.39 6.22 -5.97
C ARG A 103 16.34 6.96 -5.16
N MET A 104 15.43 6.23 -4.54
CA MET A 104 14.37 6.83 -3.73
C MET A 104 14.93 7.59 -2.49
N HIS A 105 16.03 7.11 -1.92
CA HIS A 105 16.66 7.78 -0.78
C HIS A 105 17.17 9.20 -1.13
N GLN A 106 17.49 9.47 -2.40
CA GLN A 106 17.87 10.80 -2.87
C GLN A 106 16.69 11.79 -2.84
N ILE A 107 15.46 11.31 -3.09
CA ILE A 107 14.24 12.12 -2.94
C ILE A 107 14.04 12.54 -1.47
N TYR A 108 14.31 11.63 -0.53
CA TYR A 108 14.22 11.93 0.90
C TYR A 108 15.28 12.95 1.35
N THR A 109 16.52 12.80 0.91
CA THR A 109 17.58 13.77 1.23
C THR A 109 17.42 15.10 0.48
N GLN A 110 16.75 15.10 -0.68
CA GLN A 110 16.34 16.33 -1.37
C GLN A 110 15.34 17.14 -0.54
N ALA A 111 14.37 16.46 0.11
CA ALA A 111 13.39 17.10 0.99
C ALA A 111 13.99 17.54 2.33
N LYS A 112 14.90 16.73 2.88
CA LYS A 112 15.55 16.94 4.18
C LYS A 112 16.95 16.32 4.15
N PRO A 113 18.04 17.12 3.99
CA PRO A 113 19.39 16.60 3.80
C PRO A 113 19.91 15.70 4.93
N ASP A 114 19.49 15.96 6.17
CA ASP A 114 19.84 15.20 7.38
C ASP A 114 18.77 14.18 7.80
N TYR A 115 17.89 13.75 6.87
CA TYR A 115 16.80 12.83 7.19
C TYR A 115 17.32 11.54 7.81
N SER A 116 16.68 11.12 8.91
CA SER A 116 16.88 9.82 9.55
C SER A 116 15.55 9.07 9.59
N GLY A 117 15.52 7.85 9.04
CA GLY A 117 14.33 7.01 8.98
C GLY A 117 14.31 6.09 7.76
N ARG A 118 13.27 5.26 7.66
CA ARG A 118 13.07 4.36 6.52
C ARG A 118 12.72 5.11 5.26
N VAL A 119 13.24 4.61 4.13
CA VAL A 119 12.92 5.12 2.79
C VAL A 119 11.86 4.23 2.18
N THR A 120 10.64 4.73 2.14
CA THR A 120 9.44 3.97 1.74
C THR A 120 8.71 4.63 0.56
N VAL A 121 7.75 3.92 0.00
CA VAL A 121 6.74 4.41 -0.94
C VAL A 121 5.36 4.05 -0.39
N PRO A 122 4.30 4.87 -0.65
CA PRO A 122 4.27 6.04 -1.52
C PRO A 122 4.99 7.26 -0.94
N VAL A 123 5.33 8.21 -1.82
CA VAL A 123 5.75 9.54 -1.43
C VAL A 123 4.98 10.56 -2.27
N LEU A 124 4.30 11.49 -1.61
CA LEU A 124 3.65 12.63 -2.25
C LEU A 124 4.57 13.85 -2.14
N TRP A 125 5.10 14.28 -3.29
CA TRP A 125 6.03 15.39 -3.43
C TRP A 125 5.31 16.66 -3.87
N ASP A 126 5.64 17.81 -3.29
CA ASP A 126 5.24 19.14 -3.76
C ASP A 126 6.35 19.79 -4.59
N LYS A 127 6.13 19.97 -5.89
CA LYS A 127 7.06 20.59 -6.82
C LYS A 127 7.27 22.10 -6.53
N LYS A 128 6.27 22.76 -5.93
CA LYS A 128 6.30 24.20 -5.65
C LYS A 128 7.21 24.54 -4.46
N THR A 129 7.17 23.75 -3.41
CA THR A 129 7.98 23.95 -2.19
C THR A 129 9.18 23.03 -2.10
N ASN A 130 9.39 22.15 -3.10
CA ASN A 130 10.50 21.20 -3.17
C ASN A 130 10.64 20.34 -1.91
N THR A 131 9.55 19.71 -1.50
CA THR A 131 9.55 18.87 -0.30
C THR A 131 8.53 17.74 -0.38
N ILE A 132 8.71 16.74 0.46
CA ILE A 132 7.71 15.68 0.68
C ILE A 132 6.56 16.26 1.50
N VAL A 133 5.32 16.12 1.02
CA VAL A 133 4.11 16.41 1.80
C VAL A 133 3.86 15.31 2.80
N SER A 134 3.67 14.08 2.29
CA SER A 134 3.43 12.89 3.13
C SER A 134 4.01 11.64 2.47
N ASN A 135 4.45 10.68 3.30
CA ASN A 135 4.75 9.30 2.92
C ASN A 135 3.89 8.29 3.71
N GLU A 136 2.77 8.76 4.26
CA GLU A 136 1.76 7.92 4.91
C GLU A 136 0.56 7.70 4.00
N SER A 137 0.38 6.48 3.52
CA SER A 137 -0.66 6.16 2.53
C SER A 137 -2.08 6.44 3.01
N SER A 138 -2.36 6.21 4.29
CA SER A 138 -3.68 6.44 4.88
C SER A 138 -4.08 7.91 4.91
N GLU A 139 -3.10 8.81 5.01
CA GLU A 139 -3.31 10.25 4.93
C GLU A 139 -3.41 10.74 3.50
N ILE A 140 -2.53 10.22 2.61
CA ILE A 140 -2.54 10.59 1.19
C ILE A 140 -3.89 10.29 0.56
N ILE A 141 -4.47 9.11 0.82
CA ILE A 141 -5.79 8.76 0.25
C ILE A 141 -6.91 9.66 0.79
N ARG A 142 -6.86 10.10 2.05
CA ARG A 142 -7.83 11.06 2.61
C ARG A 142 -7.68 12.44 2.00
N MET A 143 -6.45 12.91 1.75
CA MET A 143 -6.22 14.15 0.98
C MET A 143 -6.79 14.05 -0.43
N PHE A 144 -6.57 12.92 -1.13
CA PHE A 144 -7.11 12.71 -2.47
C PHE A 144 -8.64 12.61 -2.47
N ASN A 145 -9.23 12.04 -1.42
CA ASN A 145 -10.67 11.89 -1.28
C ASN A 145 -11.42 13.21 -1.20
N SER A 146 -10.87 14.22 -0.52
CA SER A 146 -11.61 15.45 -0.20
C SER A 146 -11.01 16.73 -0.80
N GLU A 147 -9.69 16.89 -0.76
CA GLU A 147 -9.08 18.20 -0.97
C GLU A 147 -9.07 18.67 -2.44
N PHE A 148 -9.19 17.74 -3.39
CA PHE A 148 -9.15 18.02 -4.82
C PHE A 148 -10.53 18.11 -5.49
N ASN A 149 -11.62 17.99 -4.74
CA ASN A 149 -12.99 17.95 -5.29
C ASN A 149 -13.33 19.18 -6.14
N GLU A 150 -12.91 20.37 -5.73
CA GLU A 150 -13.13 21.59 -6.52
C GLU A 150 -12.33 21.60 -7.82
N LEU A 151 -11.15 20.97 -7.82
CA LEU A 151 -10.28 20.91 -9.01
C LEU A 151 -10.81 19.92 -10.05
N THR A 152 -11.26 18.76 -9.62
CA THR A 152 -11.72 17.69 -10.52
C THR A 152 -13.22 17.73 -10.81
N GLY A 153 -14.00 18.34 -9.93
CA GLY A 153 -15.47 18.25 -9.93
C GLY A 153 -16.02 16.93 -9.41
N ASN A 154 -15.14 15.99 -9.03
CA ASN A 154 -15.52 14.69 -8.49
C ASN A 154 -15.76 14.81 -6.98
N THR A 155 -17.00 14.59 -6.56
CA THR A 155 -17.44 14.70 -5.15
C THR A 155 -17.69 13.36 -4.49
N ASP A 156 -17.33 12.24 -5.14
CA ASP A 156 -17.42 10.92 -4.52
C ASP A 156 -16.63 10.89 -3.22
N ASP A 157 -17.25 10.38 -2.16
CA ASP A 157 -16.68 10.39 -0.83
C ASP A 157 -16.56 8.95 -0.27
N TYR A 158 -15.35 8.48 -0.15
CA TYR A 158 -15.03 7.15 0.40
C TYR A 158 -14.78 7.16 1.92
N TYR A 159 -14.91 8.34 2.55
CA TYR A 159 -14.81 8.51 4.00
C TYR A 159 -15.90 9.45 4.53
N PRO A 160 -17.20 9.16 4.22
CA PRO A 160 -18.30 10.03 4.64
C PRO A 160 -18.40 10.07 6.17
N TRP A 161 -18.67 11.27 6.68
CA TRP A 161 -18.61 11.52 8.12
C TRP A 161 -19.55 10.62 8.94
N GLU A 162 -20.70 10.24 8.37
CA GLU A 162 -21.68 9.36 9.00
C GLU A 162 -21.14 7.94 9.21
N LEU A 163 -20.23 7.51 8.36
CA LEU A 163 -19.60 6.20 8.43
C LEU A 163 -18.18 6.25 9.00
N ALA A 164 -17.62 7.44 9.24
CA ALA A 164 -16.23 7.64 9.63
C ALA A 164 -15.81 6.76 10.81
N LYS A 165 -16.63 6.72 11.87
CA LYS A 165 -16.36 5.87 13.04
C LYS A 165 -16.27 4.38 12.67
N LYS A 166 -17.18 3.90 11.85
CA LYS A 166 -17.21 2.48 11.44
C LYS A 166 -16.06 2.14 10.50
N ILE A 167 -15.70 3.06 9.63
CA ILE A 167 -14.54 2.95 8.75
C ILE A 167 -13.26 2.86 9.58
N ASP A 168 -13.10 3.75 10.57
CA ASP A 168 -11.92 3.74 11.45
C ASP A 168 -11.85 2.45 12.29
N GLU A 169 -12.98 1.97 12.85
CA GLU A 169 -13.04 0.69 13.56
C GLU A 169 -12.58 -0.49 12.68
N TRP A 170 -12.99 -0.53 11.40
CA TRP A 170 -12.50 -1.52 10.45
C TRP A 170 -11.02 -1.33 10.13
N ASN A 171 -10.57 -0.10 9.89
CA ASN A 171 -9.17 0.19 9.61
C ASN A 171 -8.27 -0.22 10.78
N ASP A 172 -8.65 0.08 12.01
CA ASP A 172 -7.93 -0.28 13.23
C ASP A 172 -7.86 -1.80 13.44
N TYR A 173 -8.89 -2.52 12.99
CA TYR A 173 -8.92 -3.98 13.05
C TYR A 173 -8.10 -4.64 11.93
N ILE A 174 -8.31 -4.26 10.67
CA ILE A 174 -7.66 -4.91 9.53
C ILE A 174 -6.18 -4.52 9.39
N TYR A 175 -5.78 -3.33 9.84
CA TYR A 175 -4.39 -2.90 9.68
C TYR A 175 -3.41 -3.84 10.41
N PRO A 176 -3.49 -4.05 11.73
CA PRO A 176 -2.55 -4.90 12.46
C PRO A 176 -2.71 -6.39 12.14
N SER A 177 -3.94 -6.86 11.86
CA SER A 177 -4.26 -8.28 11.72
C SER A 177 -4.11 -8.79 10.28
N ILE A 178 -4.44 -7.99 9.26
CA ILE A 178 -4.42 -8.39 7.85
C ILE A 178 -3.36 -7.62 7.07
N ASN A 179 -3.49 -6.27 6.94
CA ASN A 179 -2.60 -5.50 6.08
C ASN A 179 -1.13 -5.61 6.51
N ASN A 180 -0.84 -5.41 7.78
CA ASN A 180 0.48 -5.62 8.37
C ASN A 180 0.65 -7.06 8.87
N GLY A 181 -0.45 -7.79 9.09
CA GLY A 181 -0.47 -9.18 9.54
C GLY A 181 0.30 -10.11 8.62
N VAL A 182 0.11 -10.01 7.31
CA VAL A 182 0.87 -10.79 6.31
C VAL A 182 2.38 -10.53 6.40
N TYR A 183 2.81 -9.31 6.72
CA TYR A 183 4.22 -8.96 6.93
C TYR A 183 4.74 -9.47 8.27
N ARG A 184 3.94 -9.38 9.33
CA ARG A 184 4.28 -9.96 10.64
C ARG A 184 4.48 -11.47 10.54
N THR A 185 3.64 -12.16 9.77
CA THR A 185 3.79 -13.59 9.48
C THR A 185 5.03 -13.86 8.64
N GLY A 186 5.21 -13.15 7.52
CA GLY A 186 6.27 -13.41 6.55
C GLY A 186 7.68 -13.08 7.01
N PHE A 187 7.82 -12.05 7.83
CA PHE A 187 9.13 -11.58 8.34
C PHE A 187 9.41 -12.00 9.78
N ALA A 188 8.56 -12.83 10.40
CA ALA A 188 8.87 -13.44 11.68
C ALA A 188 10.16 -14.27 11.59
N THR A 189 11.01 -14.15 12.62
CA THR A 189 12.29 -14.87 12.70
C THR A 189 12.32 -15.91 13.81
N THR A 190 11.21 -16.07 14.56
CA THR A 190 11.00 -17.17 15.50
C THR A 190 9.69 -17.89 15.21
N GLN A 191 9.58 -19.16 15.62
CA GLN A 191 8.37 -19.95 15.41
C GLN A 191 7.17 -19.33 16.13
N GLU A 192 7.37 -18.90 17.36
CA GLU A 192 6.33 -18.32 18.22
C GLU A 192 5.78 -17.01 17.62
N ALA A 193 6.66 -16.13 17.11
CA ALA A 193 6.26 -14.89 16.47
C ALA A 193 5.49 -15.12 15.16
N TYR A 194 5.88 -16.18 14.41
CA TYR A 194 5.18 -16.61 13.20
C TYR A 194 3.77 -17.11 13.52
N GLU A 195 3.65 -18.06 14.48
CA GLU A 195 2.38 -18.67 14.84
C GLU A 195 1.40 -17.64 15.39
N GLU A 196 1.84 -16.75 16.29
CA GLU A 196 1.01 -15.64 16.82
C GLU A 196 0.45 -14.76 15.68
N ALA A 197 1.29 -14.37 14.72
CA ALA A 197 0.88 -13.51 13.61
C ALA A 197 -0.02 -14.26 12.62
N TYR A 198 0.25 -15.53 12.36
CA TYR A 198 -0.50 -16.40 11.48
C TYR A 198 -1.92 -16.65 12.01
N ASP A 199 -2.06 -16.99 13.30
CA ASP A 199 -3.35 -17.24 13.92
C ASP A 199 -4.22 -15.97 13.91
N ALA A 200 -3.66 -14.83 14.29
CA ALA A 200 -4.36 -13.54 14.24
C ALA A 200 -4.79 -13.15 12.83
N LEU A 201 -3.96 -13.42 11.81
CA LEU A 201 -4.26 -13.14 10.41
C LEU A 201 -5.47 -13.97 9.95
N PHE A 202 -5.48 -15.26 10.20
CA PHE A 202 -6.56 -16.13 9.71
C PHE A 202 -7.85 -15.99 10.52
N GLU A 203 -7.77 -15.69 11.82
CA GLU A 203 -8.95 -15.29 12.60
C GLU A 203 -9.60 -14.03 12.00
N ALA A 204 -8.79 -13.07 11.61
CA ALA A 204 -9.30 -11.84 11.00
C ALA A 204 -9.89 -12.06 9.61
N LEU A 205 -9.28 -12.90 8.76
CA LEU A 205 -9.85 -13.27 7.47
C LEU A 205 -11.17 -14.05 7.61
N ASP A 206 -11.24 -15.00 8.53
CA ASP A 206 -12.46 -15.76 8.83
C ASP A 206 -13.60 -14.80 9.27
N LYS A 207 -13.28 -13.78 10.11
CA LYS A 207 -14.24 -12.76 10.54
C LYS A 207 -14.69 -11.86 9.38
N VAL A 208 -13.78 -11.47 8.48
CA VAL A 208 -14.12 -10.69 7.29
C VAL A 208 -15.02 -11.51 6.36
N ASP A 209 -14.74 -12.79 6.13
CA ASP A 209 -15.58 -13.64 5.29
C ASP A 209 -17.01 -13.79 5.87
N ALA A 210 -17.11 -14.02 7.17
CA ALA A 210 -18.39 -14.09 7.87
C ALA A 210 -19.15 -12.76 7.79
N HIS A 211 -18.48 -11.61 7.96
CA HIS A 211 -19.08 -10.28 7.81
C HIS A 211 -19.64 -10.07 6.39
N LEU A 212 -18.87 -10.41 5.38
CA LEU A 212 -19.24 -10.24 3.96
C LEU A 212 -20.34 -11.21 3.51
N SER A 213 -20.69 -12.23 4.30
CA SER A 213 -21.86 -13.08 4.07
C SER A 213 -23.19 -12.36 4.31
N GLU A 214 -23.17 -11.32 5.15
CA GLU A 214 -24.36 -10.59 5.60
C GLU A 214 -24.35 -9.11 5.12
N HIS A 215 -23.17 -8.58 4.74
CA HIS A 215 -22.97 -7.17 4.37
C HIS A 215 -22.32 -7.05 3.01
N ARG A 216 -22.72 -6.04 2.24
CA ARG A 216 -22.14 -5.81 0.90
C ARG A 216 -20.67 -5.40 0.99
N TYR A 217 -20.34 -4.45 1.89
CA TYR A 217 -18.99 -3.94 2.11
C TYR A 217 -18.70 -3.81 3.61
N LEU A 218 -17.48 -3.48 3.98
CA LEU A 218 -17.05 -3.45 5.38
C LEU A 218 -17.85 -2.47 6.24
N ALA A 219 -18.05 -1.25 5.77
CA ALA A 219 -18.71 -0.22 6.54
C ALA A 219 -20.23 -0.08 6.27
N GLY A 220 -20.75 -0.67 5.19
CA GLY A 220 -22.15 -0.53 4.83
C GLY A 220 -22.51 -1.10 3.47
N ASN A 221 -23.37 -0.38 2.74
CA ASN A 221 -23.85 -0.76 1.41
C ASN A 221 -23.03 -0.16 0.27
N ASP A 222 -22.22 0.84 0.58
CA ASP A 222 -21.36 1.55 -0.36
C ASP A 222 -19.90 1.27 -0.05
N ILE A 223 -19.06 1.31 -1.08
CA ILE A 223 -17.61 1.11 -0.96
C ILE A 223 -17.02 2.29 -0.20
N THR A 224 -16.14 1.99 0.75
CA THR A 224 -15.44 2.99 1.57
C THR A 224 -13.92 2.82 1.52
N GLU A 225 -13.22 3.75 2.17
CA GLU A 225 -11.76 3.68 2.37
C GLU A 225 -11.32 2.34 2.97
N ALA A 226 -12.11 1.76 3.90
CA ALA A 226 -11.78 0.48 4.54
C ALA A 226 -11.69 -0.66 3.51
N ASP A 227 -12.60 -0.69 2.54
CA ASP A 227 -12.61 -1.68 1.48
C ASP A 227 -11.36 -1.58 0.59
N TRP A 228 -10.99 -0.37 0.18
CA TRP A 228 -9.80 -0.14 -0.63
C TRP A 228 -8.51 -0.47 0.13
N ARG A 229 -8.45 -0.20 1.43
CA ARG A 229 -7.31 -0.56 2.27
C ARG A 229 -7.15 -2.06 2.42
N LEU A 230 -8.24 -2.80 2.52
CA LEU A 230 -8.23 -4.28 2.55
C LEU A 230 -7.89 -4.86 1.18
N PHE A 231 -8.49 -4.34 0.11
CA PHE A 231 -8.31 -4.80 -1.27
C PHE A 231 -6.84 -4.99 -1.65
N THR A 232 -6.00 -4.01 -1.35
CA THR A 232 -4.59 -4.04 -1.76
C THR A 232 -3.80 -5.21 -1.17
N THR A 233 -4.20 -5.72 0.00
CA THR A 233 -3.64 -6.94 0.59
C THR A 233 -4.25 -8.18 -0.05
N LEU A 234 -5.57 -8.23 -0.21
CA LEU A 234 -6.26 -9.40 -0.75
C LEU A 234 -5.83 -9.73 -2.18
N VAL A 235 -5.68 -8.72 -3.05
CA VAL A 235 -5.27 -8.93 -4.46
C VAL A 235 -3.87 -9.53 -4.60
N ARG A 236 -3.02 -9.35 -3.60
CA ARG A 236 -1.65 -9.92 -3.52
C ARG A 236 -1.58 -11.27 -2.85
N PHE A 237 -2.62 -11.65 -2.12
CA PHE A 237 -2.55 -12.74 -1.16
C PHE A 237 -2.16 -14.07 -1.79
N ASP A 238 -2.93 -14.52 -2.76
CA ASP A 238 -2.70 -15.82 -3.43
C ASP A 238 -1.43 -15.79 -4.28
N ALA A 239 -1.12 -14.64 -4.91
CA ALA A 239 0.06 -14.48 -5.76
C ALA A 239 1.38 -14.54 -4.96
N VAL A 240 1.37 -14.03 -3.72
CA VAL A 240 2.60 -13.80 -2.95
C VAL A 240 2.50 -14.32 -1.52
N TYR A 241 1.53 -13.91 -0.73
CA TYR A 241 1.58 -14.14 0.73
C TYR A 241 1.41 -15.60 1.10
N VAL A 242 0.62 -16.36 0.36
CA VAL A 242 0.45 -17.81 0.56
C VAL A 242 1.79 -18.54 0.47
N GLY A 243 2.56 -18.31 -0.60
CA GLY A 243 3.83 -18.99 -0.83
C GLY A 243 5.00 -18.32 -0.12
N HIS A 244 5.23 -17.05 -0.41
CA HIS A 244 6.41 -16.32 0.04
C HIS A 244 6.41 -16.04 1.56
N PHE A 245 5.28 -15.63 2.10
CA PHE A 245 5.13 -15.31 3.53
C PHE A 245 4.55 -16.46 4.36
N LYS A 246 4.31 -17.62 3.75
CA LYS A 246 3.75 -18.80 4.43
C LYS A 246 2.37 -18.56 5.07
N CYS A 247 1.59 -17.60 4.53
CA CYS A 247 0.21 -17.35 4.94
C CYS A 247 -0.70 -18.40 4.27
N ASN A 248 -0.55 -19.68 4.61
CA ASN A 248 -0.97 -20.80 3.78
C ASN A 248 -2.05 -21.72 4.41
N LYS A 249 -2.80 -21.25 5.43
CA LYS A 249 -3.97 -21.99 5.93
C LYS A 249 -5.01 -22.15 4.82
N GLN A 250 -5.27 -21.06 4.11
CA GLN A 250 -6.30 -20.98 3.07
C GLN A 250 -5.97 -19.84 2.13
N ARG A 251 -6.24 -20.01 0.83
CA ARG A 251 -6.09 -18.95 -0.19
C ARG A 251 -7.32 -18.06 -0.15
N ILE A 252 -7.22 -16.83 -0.67
CA ILE A 252 -8.40 -15.97 -0.85
C ILE A 252 -9.40 -16.62 -1.81
N SER A 253 -8.92 -17.32 -2.84
CA SER A 253 -9.76 -18.07 -3.76
C SER A 253 -10.57 -19.23 -3.13
N ASP A 254 -10.23 -19.64 -1.91
CA ASP A 254 -10.95 -20.69 -1.17
C ASP A 254 -12.01 -20.10 -0.21
N TYR A 255 -12.03 -18.79 0.03
CA TYR A 255 -13.05 -18.08 0.79
C TYR A 255 -14.26 -17.75 -0.09
N VAL A 256 -15.46 -18.08 0.40
CA VAL A 256 -16.68 -17.94 -0.41
C VAL A 256 -17.04 -16.49 -0.67
N HIS A 257 -16.98 -15.64 0.39
CA HIS A 257 -17.45 -14.26 0.32
C HIS A 257 -16.32 -13.27 -0.01
N ILE A 258 -15.13 -13.47 0.53
CA ILE A 258 -13.96 -12.63 0.24
C ILE A 258 -13.57 -12.72 -1.24
N GLN A 259 -13.65 -13.91 -1.86
CA GLN A 259 -13.29 -14.08 -3.28
C GLN A 259 -14.22 -13.27 -4.20
N GLY A 260 -15.54 -13.33 -3.97
CA GLY A 260 -16.51 -12.52 -4.72
C GLY A 260 -16.30 -11.02 -4.50
N TYR A 261 -16.06 -10.62 -3.26
CA TYR A 261 -15.76 -9.24 -2.88
C TYR A 261 -14.48 -8.72 -3.56
N LEU A 262 -13.40 -9.51 -3.56
CA LEU A 262 -12.16 -9.16 -4.24
C LEU A 262 -12.38 -8.96 -5.74
N LYS A 263 -13.12 -9.88 -6.39
CA LYS A 263 -13.45 -9.77 -7.82
C LYS A 263 -14.27 -8.52 -8.13
N GLU A 264 -15.27 -8.23 -7.31
CA GLU A 264 -16.12 -7.05 -7.47
C GLU A 264 -15.29 -5.76 -7.45
N LEU A 265 -14.43 -5.59 -6.45
CA LEU A 265 -13.56 -4.41 -6.36
C LEU A 265 -12.54 -4.34 -7.50
N TYR A 266 -11.97 -5.47 -7.90
CA TYR A 266 -11.01 -5.54 -9.02
C TYR A 266 -11.62 -5.16 -10.37
N GLN A 267 -12.92 -5.42 -10.58
CA GLN A 267 -13.65 -5.17 -11.82
C GLN A 267 -14.24 -3.75 -11.90
N ILE A 268 -14.08 -2.93 -10.87
CA ILE A 268 -14.42 -1.51 -10.95
C ILE A 268 -13.51 -0.84 -11.99
N GLU A 269 -14.11 0.00 -12.84
CA GLU A 269 -13.40 0.70 -13.91
C GLU A 269 -12.16 1.45 -13.36
N GLY A 270 -11.03 1.30 -14.05
CA GLY A 270 -9.75 1.90 -13.69
C GLY A 270 -8.96 1.13 -12.59
N ILE A 271 -9.58 0.24 -11.83
CA ILE A 271 -8.90 -0.41 -10.68
C ILE A 271 -7.96 -1.54 -11.13
N LYS A 272 -8.37 -2.34 -12.12
CA LYS A 272 -7.54 -3.40 -12.70
C LYS A 272 -6.20 -2.85 -13.18
N GLU A 273 -6.20 -1.70 -13.81
CA GLU A 273 -5.04 -1.02 -14.40
C GLU A 273 -4.03 -0.57 -13.34
N THR A 274 -4.47 -0.42 -12.08
CA THR A 274 -3.58 -0.11 -10.94
C THR A 274 -2.81 -1.32 -10.42
N THR A 275 -3.12 -2.54 -10.90
CA THR A 275 -2.56 -3.81 -10.41
C THR A 275 -1.56 -4.40 -11.41
N ASP A 276 -0.32 -4.56 -11.02
CA ASP A 276 0.73 -5.20 -11.83
C ASP A 276 1.29 -6.44 -11.14
N PHE A 277 0.84 -7.62 -11.57
CA PHE A 277 1.29 -8.91 -11.00
C PHE A 277 2.75 -9.25 -11.33
N TYR A 278 3.33 -8.69 -12.40
CA TYR A 278 4.75 -8.86 -12.65
C TYR A 278 5.57 -8.12 -11.59
N HIS A 279 5.28 -6.83 -11.35
CA HIS A 279 5.94 -6.05 -10.29
C HIS A 279 5.73 -6.68 -8.92
N ILE A 280 4.49 -7.10 -8.60
CA ILE A 280 4.15 -7.75 -7.33
C ILE A 280 5.00 -8.99 -7.11
N LYS A 281 4.94 -9.97 -8.02
CA LYS A 281 5.68 -11.23 -7.87
C LYS A 281 7.19 -11.02 -7.91
N ARG A 282 7.67 -10.21 -8.84
CA ARG A 282 9.10 -9.89 -8.98
C ARG A 282 9.67 -9.31 -7.71
N HIS A 283 9.01 -8.27 -7.16
CA HIS A 283 9.47 -7.61 -5.94
C HIS A 283 9.59 -8.58 -4.77
N TYR A 284 8.52 -9.27 -4.41
CA TYR A 284 8.52 -10.11 -3.22
C TYR A 284 9.51 -11.29 -3.35
N TYR A 285 9.44 -12.04 -4.43
CA TYR A 285 10.28 -13.23 -4.57
C TYR A 285 11.74 -12.92 -4.90
N TYR A 286 12.00 -11.83 -5.61
CA TYR A 286 13.38 -11.50 -6.02
C TYR A 286 14.12 -10.66 -4.98
N SER A 287 13.44 -9.70 -4.33
CA SER A 287 14.11 -8.72 -3.47
C SER A 287 14.28 -9.19 -2.02
N HIS A 288 13.46 -10.13 -1.54
CA HIS A 288 13.53 -10.61 -0.15
C HIS A 288 14.46 -11.84 -0.04
N THR A 289 15.75 -11.64 -0.26
CA THR A 289 16.76 -12.71 -0.25
C THR A 289 16.88 -13.46 1.07
N GLY A 290 16.48 -12.85 2.18
CA GLY A 290 16.40 -13.53 3.49
C GLY A 290 15.32 -14.61 3.56
N ILE A 291 14.27 -14.51 2.72
CA ILE A 291 13.20 -15.50 2.62
C ILE A 291 13.41 -16.42 1.42
N ASN A 292 13.77 -15.85 0.27
CA ASN A 292 13.99 -16.56 -0.98
C ASN A 292 15.41 -16.29 -1.53
N PRO A 293 16.44 -16.96 -1.01
CA PRO A 293 17.83 -16.68 -1.36
C PRO A 293 18.18 -17.01 -2.82
N THR A 294 17.41 -17.89 -3.47
CA THR A 294 17.60 -18.25 -4.88
C THR A 294 17.04 -17.21 -5.85
N GLN A 295 16.23 -16.27 -5.38
CA GLN A 295 15.56 -15.23 -6.17
C GLN A 295 14.68 -15.77 -7.31
N VAL A 296 14.30 -17.04 -7.27
CA VAL A 296 13.40 -17.65 -8.26
C VAL A 296 11.98 -17.12 -8.06
N VAL A 297 11.43 -16.53 -9.11
CA VAL A 297 10.06 -16.00 -9.12
C VAL A 297 9.12 -17.09 -9.64
N PRO A 298 8.09 -17.49 -8.87
CA PRO A 298 7.19 -18.57 -9.28
C PRO A 298 6.32 -18.15 -10.48
N LYS A 299 6.03 -19.13 -11.34
CA LYS A 299 5.17 -18.91 -12.52
C LYS A 299 3.70 -18.72 -12.15
N GLY A 300 3.18 -19.52 -11.22
CA GLY A 300 1.80 -19.45 -10.71
C GLY A 300 1.63 -18.45 -9.55
N PRO A 301 0.43 -18.42 -8.93
CA PRO A 301 -0.78 -19.11 -9.39
C PRO A 301 -1.44 -18.44 -10.60
N THR A 302 -2.40 -19.13 -11.25
CA THR A 302 -3.34 -18.50 -12.16
C THR A 302 -4.45 -17.89 -11.32
N LEU A 303 -4.66 -16.58 -11.43
CA LEU A 303 -5.68 -15.86 -10.69
C LEU A 303 -6.91 -15.65 -11.59
N ASP A 304 -8.08 -15.97 -11.08
CA ASP A 304 -9.37 -15.68 -11.72
C ASP A 304 -10.01 -14.46 -11.02
N LEU A 305 -9.71 -13.26 -11.52
CA LEU A 305 -10.25 -12.00 -11.01
C LEU A 305 -11.27 -11.36 -11.99
N GLU A 306 -11.39 -11.89 -13.22
CA GLU A 306 -12.21 -11.31 -14.28
C GLU A 306 -13.51 -12.09 -14.55
N SER A 307 -13.67 -13.30 -14.03
CA SER A 307 -14.96 -14.00 -14.11
C SER A 307 -15.99 -13.30 -13.21
N PRO A 308 -17.30 -13.48 -13.45
CA PRO A 308 -18.36 -12.85 -12.67
C PRO A 308 -18.14 -12.99 -11.16
N HIS A 309 -18.27 -11.90 -10.42
CA HIS A 309 -18.04 -11.87 -8.96
C HIS A 309 -19.16 -12.55 -8.15
N GLY A 310 -20.37 -12.74 -8.73
CA GLY A 310 -21.48 -13.47 -8.11
C GLY A 310 -22.16 -12.78 -6.92
N ARG A 311 -21.95 -11.47 -6.77
CA ARG A 311 -22.48 -10.68 -5.64
C ARG A 311 -23.63 -9.75 -6.05
N GLY A 312 -24.46 -10.17 -6.95
CA GLY A 312 -25.75 -9.58 -7.31
C GLY A 312 -25.78 -8.11 -7.64
#